data_3292ca67fa1ad50a731259d1209b7f16
#
_entry.id   3292ca67fa1ad50a731259d1209b7f16
#
_cell.length_a   1.000
_cell.length_b   1.000
_cell.length_c   1.000
_cell.angle_alpha   90.00
_cell.angle_beta   90.00
_cell.angle_gamma   90.00
#
_symmetry.space_group_name_H-M   'P 1'
#
loop_
_entity.id
_entity.type
_entity.pdbx_description
1 polymer ?
#
loop_
_entity_poly.entity_id
_entity_poly.type
_entity_poly.pdbx_seq_one_letter_code
_entity_poly.pdbx_strand_id
1 'polypeptide(L)'
;FTSRKKIRPALIFAYAAFEGLFVGGISAFFEIQFQGIVLQATLATLAVVGVTLALFASGKIRASKRATKIFMIAMIGYLVFSLINLVLMWTGAVPNAFGLRGMTLNIMGMSIPLGLIIGILVVIMAAYSLVLDFDSVQQGVRNGAARQYGWLAGFGILVTVVWLYVEILRIIAIVRSSN
;
A
#
# COMPACT_ATOMS: atom_id res chain seq x y z
N PHE A 1 -13.58 -32.47 5.47
CA PHE A 1 -12.40 -32.20 6.33
C PHE A 1 -12.37 -30.72 6.63
N THR A 2 -13.09 -30.30 7.67
CA THR A 2 -13.16 -28.91 8.10
C THR A 2 -11.98 -28.64 9.02
N SER A 3 -10.83 -28.28 8.44
CA SER A 3 -9.72 -27.77 9.22
C SER A 3 -10.08 -26.37 9.71
N ARG A 4 -10.62 -26.29 10.92
CA ARG A 4 -10.85 -25.05 11.64
C ARG A 4 -9.47 -24.44 11.96
N LYS A 5 -8.91 -23.66 11.06
CA LYS A 5 -7.76 -22.82 11.38
C LYS A 5 -8.18 -21.87 12.51
N LYS A 6 -7.74 -22.16 13.72
CA LYS A 6 -7.95 -21.26 14.87
C LYS A 6 -7.21 -19.95 14.58
N ILE A 7 -7.95 -18.90 14.27
CA ILE A 7 -7.40 -17.56 14.15
C ILE A 7 -6.93 -17.16 15.56
N ARG A 8 -5.65 -16.80 15.69
CA ARG A 8 -5.04 -16.38 16.95
C ARG A 8 -4.90 -14.86 16.95
N PRO A 9 -5.76 -14.10 17.63
CA PRO A 9 -5.67 -12.63 17.67
C PRO A 9 -4.31 -12.14 18.17
N ALA A 10 -3.68 -12.88 19.08
CA ALA A 10 -2.36 -12.53 19.59
C ALA A 10 -1.28 -12.41 18.51
N LEU A 11 -1.33 -13.25 17.47
CA LEU A 11 -0.40 -13.15 16.34
C LEU A 11 -0.66 -11.91 15.49
N ILE A 12 -1.94 -11.50 15.36
CA ILE A 12 -2.32 -10.28 14.63
C ILE A 12 -1.80 -9.05 15.39
N PHE A 13 -1.95 -9.02 16.72
CA PHE A 13 -1.42 -7.93 17.54
C PHE A 13 0.12 -7.88 17.53
N ALA A 14 0.79 -9.03 17.60
CA ALA A 14 2.24 -9.09 17.49
C ALA A 14 2.71 -8.55 16.14
N TYR A 15 2.08 -8.97 15.03
CA TYR A 15 2.36 -8.45 13.70
C TYR A 15 2.14 -6.93 13.62
N ALA A 16 1.00 -6.45 14.09
CA ALA A 16 0.68 -5.02 14.08
C ALA A 16 1.70 -4.18 14.87
N ALA A 17 2.19 -4.72 16.00
CA ALA A 17 3.23 -4.07 16.79
C ALA A 17 4.57 -3.98 16.03
N PHE A 18 5.01 -5.09 15.42
CA PHE A 18 6.24 -5.08 14.60
C PHE A 18 6.10 -4.20 13.37
N GLU A 19 4.97 -4.25 12.69
CA GLU A 19 4.68 -3.40 11.53
C GLU A 19 4.68 -1.92 11.95
N GLY A 20 4.05 -1.58 13.07
CA GLY A 20 4.04 -0.23 13.63
C GLY A 20 5.45 0.29 13.97
N LEU A 21 6.31 -0.55 14.54
CA LEU A 21 7.71 -0.20 14.81
C LEU A 21 8.49 0.04 13.50
N PHE A 22 8.29 -0.81 12.51
CA PHE A 22 8.94 -0.68 11.21
C PHE A 22 8.51 0.59 10.48
N VAL A 23 7.20 0.83 10.41
CA VAL A 23 6.63 2.03 9.77
C VAL A 23 7.02 3.29 10.54
N GLY A 24 7.01 3.24 11.87
CA GLY A 24 7.48 4.34 12.72
C GLY A 24 8.94 4.68 12.46
N GLY A 25 9.81 3.68 12.33
CA GLY A 25 11.22 3.86 11.99
C GLY A 25 11.41 4.52 10.62
N ILE A 26 10.72 4.03 9.60
CA ILE A 26 10.73 4.62 8.24
C ILE A 26 10.21 6.06 8.28
N SER A 27 9.12 6.30 8.98
CA SER A 27 8.52 7.64 9.12
C SER A 27 9.47 8.62 9.81
N ALA A 28 10.11 8.21 10.89
CA ALA A 28 11.10 9.04 11.59
C ALA A 28 12.31 9.37 10.70
N PHE A 29 12.79 8.38 9.93
CA PHE A 29 13.89 8.60 8.98
C PHE A 29 13.55 9.66 7.93
N PHE A 30 12.36 9.58 7.33
CA PHE A 30 11.92 10.55 6.33
C PHE A 30 11.56 11.91 6.94
N GLU A 31 11.05 11.95 8.18
CA GLU A 31 10.73 13.19 8.87
C GLU A 31 11.99 14.03 9.18
N ILE A 32 13.10 13.36 9.53
CA ILE A 32 14.39 14.01 9.74
C ILE A 32 14.91 14.64 8.44
N GLN A 33 14.71 13.97 7.30
CA GLN A 33 15.16 14.49 6.01
C GLN A 33 14.21 15.54 5.41
N PHE A 34 12.91 15.36 5.61
CA PHE A 34 11.84 16.16 5.01
C PHE A 34 10.80 16.51 6.06
N GLN A 35 11.00 17.58 6.81
CA GLN A 35 10.08 18.00 7.87
C GLN A 35 8.63 18.13 7.39
N GLY A 36 7.68 17.56 8.17
CA GLY A 36 6.26 17.56 7.88
C GLY A 36 5.78 16.53 6.85
N ILE A 37 6.67 15.65 6.37
CA ILE A 37 6.30 14.63 5.37
C ILE A 37 5.35 13.59 5.94
N VAL A 38 5.54 13.21 7.20
CA VAL A 38 4.70 12.21 7.89
C VAL A 38 3.27 12.71 8.02
N LEU A 39 3.08 13.97 8.40
CA LEU A 39 1.74 14.57 8.48
C LEU A 39 1.05 14.59 7.11
N GLN A 40 1.76 14.99 6.06
CA GLN A 40 1.23 15.02 4.70
C GLN A 40 0.84 13.62 4.21
N ALA A 41 1.73 12.62 4.42
CA ALA A 41 1.45 11.24 4.04
C ALA A 41 0.25 10.66 4.81
N THR A 42 0.15 10.96 6.10
CA THR A 42 -0.98 10.51 6.95
C THR A 42 -2.29 11.10 6.46
N LEU A 43 -2.36 12.42 6.24
CA LEU A 43 -3.57 13.08 5.75
C LEU A 43 -3.98 12.58 4.36
N ALA A 44 -3.01 12.40 3.46
CA ALA A 44 -3.27 11.86 2.13
C ALA A 44 -3.77 10.41 2.20
N THR A 45 -3.20 9.58 3.06
CA THR A 45 -3.66 8.20 3.28
C THR A 45 -5.09 8.17 3.80
N LEU A 46 -5.39 8.97 4.83
CA LEU A 46 -6.76 9.07 5.38
C LEU A 46 -7.77 9.56 4.34
N ALA A 47 -7.38 10.52 3.49
CA ALA A 47 -8.21 10.98 2.40
C ALA A 47 -8.52 9.87 1.38
N VAL A 48 -7.50 9.11 0.95
CA VAL A 48 -7.70 7.99 0.00
C VAL A 48 -8.57 6.90 0.61
N VAL A 49 -8.31 6.52 1.87
CA VAL A 49 -9.12 5.52 2.60
C VAL A 49 -10.56 5.99 2.74
N GLY A 50 -10.78 7.24 3.18
CA GLY A 50 -12.10 7.82 3.36
C GLY A 50 -12.90 7.91 2.06
N VAL A 51 -12.27 8.38 0.98
CA VAL A 51 -12.91 8.44 -0.36
C VAL A 51 -13.22 7.03 -0.88
N THR A 52 -12.30 6.09 -0.76
CA THR A 52 -12.50 4.70 -1.19
C THR A 52 -13.68 4.06 -0.43
N LEU A 53 -13.72 4.24 0.88
CA LEU A 53 -14.82 3.75 1.72
C LEU A 53 -16.16 4.39 1.35
N ALA A 54 -16.21 5.71 1.14
CA ALA A 54 -17.41 6.42 0.75
C ALA A 54 -17.93 5.95 -0.63
N LEU A 55 -17.04 5.77 -1.59
CA LEU A 55 -17.39 5.26 -2.92
C LEU A 55 -17.85 3.79 -2.88
N PHE A 56 -17.22 2.98 -2.04
CA PHE A 56 -17.67 1.60 -1.81
C PHE A 56 -19.04 1.56 -1.12
N ALA A 57 -19.26 2.34 -0.07
CA ALA A 57 -20.52 2.43 0.65
C ALA A 57 -21.66 2.92 -0.22
N SER A 58 -21.42 3.91 -1.11
CA SER A 58 -22.41 4.40 -2.08
C SER A 58 -22.72 3.43 -3.22
N GLY A 59 -22.03 2.30 -3.30
CA GLY A 59 -22.21 1.29 -4.35
C GLY A 59 -21.60 1.65 -5.71
N LYS A 60 -20.95 2.80 -5.84
CA LYS A 60 -20.34 3.26 -7.09
C LYS A 60 -19.13 2.42 -7.51
N ILE A 61 -18.38 1.91 -6.51
CA ILE A 61 -17.22 1.04 -6.73
C ILE A 61 -17.46 -0.30 -6.05
N ARG A 62 -17.28 -1.39 -6.79
CA ARG A 62 -17.42 -2.75 -6.32
C ARG A 62 -16.30 -3.63 -6.87
N ALA A 63 -15.98 -4.69 -6.15
CA ALA A 63 -15.06 -5.72 -6.64
C ALA A 63 -15.65 -6.39 -7.88
N SER A 64 -14.88 -6.44 -8.97
CA SER A 64 -15.27 -7.14 -10.19
C SER A 64 -14.23 -8.19 -10.56
N LYS A 65 -14.66 -9.33 -11.13
CA LYS A 65 -13.75 -10.42 -11.52
C LYS A 65 -12.65 -9.95 -12.48
N ARG A 66 -12.97 -9.05 -13.41
CA ARG A 66 -12.00 -8.52 -14.39
C ARG A 66 -10.99 -7.60 -13.71
N ALA A 67 -11.46 -6.64 -12.91
CA ALA A 67 -10.58 -5.71 -12.19
C ALA A 67 -9.70 -6.44 -11.19
N THR A 68 -10.23 -7.44 -10.46
CA THR A 68 -9.45 -8.28 -9.56
C THR A 68 -8.35 -9.05 -10.29
N LYS A 69 -8.64 -9.60 -11.49
CA LYS A 69 -7.62 -10.28 -12.29
C LYS A 69 -6.51 -9.33 -12.74
N ILE A 70 -6.86 -8.14 -13.22
CA ILE A 70 -5.89 -7.11 -13.61
C ILE A 70 -5.04 -6.69 -12.41
N PHE A 71 -5.68 -6.44 -11.27
CA PHE A 71 -5.02 -6.10 -10.01
C PHE A 71 -4.02 -7.20 -9.58
N MET A 72 -4.40 -8.47 -9.62
CA MET A 72 -3.49 -9.57 -9.26
C MET A 72 -2.27 -9.66 -10.17
N ILE A 73 -2.46 -9.47 -11.49
CA ILE A 73 -1.34 -9.43 -12.44
C ILE A 73 -0.43 -8.24 -12.16
N ALA A 74 -1.00 -7.05 -11.95
CA ALA A 74 -0.26 -5.84 -11.63
C ALA A 74 0.49 -5.95 -10.30
N MET A 75 -0.12 -6.57 -9.28
CA MET A 75 0.49 -6.83 -7.98
C MET A 75 1.73 -7.73 -8.11
N ILE A 76 1.63 -8.83 -8.86
CA ILE A 76 2.77 -9.72 -9.11
C ILE A 76 3.88 -8.96 -9.85
N GLY A 77 3.52 -8.20 -10.90
CA GLY A 77 4.48 -7.37 -11.64
C GLY A 77 5.17 -6.33 -10.74
N TYR A 78 4.41 -5.66 -9.88
CA TYR A 78 4.95 -4.72 -8.90
C TYR A 78 5.88 -5.39 -7.89
N LEU A 79 5.54 -6.58 -7.41
CA LEU A 79 6.36 -7.34 -6.48
C LEU A 79 7.68 -7.74 -7.12
N VAL A 80 7.65 -8.26 -8.35
CA VAL A 80 8.85 -8.61 -9.12
C VAL A 80 9.72 -7.36 -9.36
N PHE A 81 9.12 -6.26 -9.79
CA PHE A 81 9.83 -4.98 -9.96
C PHE A 81 10.49 -4.51 -8.65
N SER A 82 9.77 -4.61 -7.52
CA SER A 82 10.29 -4.19 -6.22
C SER A 82 11.45 -5.06 -5.76
N LEU A 83 11.41 -6.37 -6.01
CA LEU A 83 12.51 -7.28 -5.72
C LEU A 83 13.75 -6.97 -6.60
N ILE A 84 13.56 -6.76 -7.90
CA ILE A 84 14.64 -6.38 -8.81
C ILE A 84 15.26 -5.06 -8.34
N ASN A 85 14.44 -4.06 -8.02
CA ASN A 85 14.91 -2.76 -7.53
C ASN A 85 15.73 -2.90 -6.23
N LEU A 86 15.27 -3.75 -5.30
CA LEU A 86 15.99 -4.03 -4.05
C LEU A 86 17.36 -4.66 -4.31
N VAL A 87 17.42 -5.65 -5.20
CA VAL A 87 18.69 -6.32 -5.58
C VAL A 87 19.65 -5.32 -6.24
N LEU A 88 19.16 -4.47 -7.15
CA LEU A 88 19.99 -3.45 -7.83
C LEU A 88 20.53 -2.40 -6.85
N MET A 89 19.75 -2.02 -5.84
CA MET A 89 20.20 -1.13 -4.77
C MET A 89 21.26 -1.82 -3.90
N TRP A 90 21.05 -3.09 -3.55
CA TRP A 90 21.97 -3.85 -2.69
C TRP A 90 23.31 -4.14 -3.40
N THR A 91 23.29 -4.41 -4.69
CA THR A 91 24.52 -4.64 -5.50
C THR A 91 25.26 -3.34 -5.85
N GLY A 92 24.68 -2.17 -5.55
CA GLY A 92 25.25 -0.87 -5.92
C GLY A 92 25.18 -0.55 -7.42
N ALA A 93 24.47 -1.36 -8.20
CA ALA A 93 24.31 -1.16 -9.64
C ALA A 93 23.55 0.14 -9.99
N VAL A 94 22.71 0.62 -9.07
CA VAL A 94 22.01 1.90 -9.18
C VAL A 94 22.33 2.75 -7.95
N PRO A 95 23.09 3.86 -8.11
CA PRO A 95 23.59 4.66 -6.99
C PRO A 95 22.54 5.57 -6.34
N ASN A 96 21.29 5.56 -6.84
CA ASN A 96 20.22 6.40 -6.32
C ASN A 96 19.61 5.83 -5.02
N ALA A 97 19.29 6.69 -4.06
CA ALA A 97 18.67 6.30 -2.78
C ALA A 97 17.32 5.55 -2.95
N PHE A 98 16.64 5.75 -4.07
CA PHE A 98 15.37 5.10 -4.42
C PHE A 98 15.54 4.03 -5.52
N GLY A 99 16.77 3.68 -5.89
CA GLY A 99 17.06 2.74 -6.98
C GLY A 99 16.52 3.22 -8.33
N LEU A 100 15.92 2.32 -9.09
CA LEU A 100 15.30 2.65 -10.39
C LEU A 100 14.19 3.71 -10.29
N ARG A 101 13.52 3.82 -9.16
CA ARG A 101 12.46 4.81 -8.93
C ARG A 101 12.99 6.25 -8.86
N GLY A 102 14.26 6.43 -8.50
CA GLY A 102 14.93 7.74 -8.51
C GLY A 102 15.36 8.21 -9.89
N MET A 103 15.26 7.35 -10.93
CA MET A 103 15.59 7.75 -12.30
C MET A 103 14.54 8.70 -12.85
N THR A 104 14.99 9.70 -13.61
CA THR A 104 14.11 10.66 -14.28
C THR A 104 13.91 10.30 -15.75
N LEU A 105 12.67 10.39 -16.20
CA LEU A 105 12.30 10.27 -17.59
C LEU A 105 12.06 11.68 -18.17
N ASN A 106 12.75 12.03 -19.24
CA ASN A 106 12.50 13.26 -19.98
C ASN A 106 11.34 13.05 -20.95
N ILE A 107 10.15 13.49 -20.56
CA ILE A 107 8.94 13.42 -21.41
C ILE A 107 8.57 14.85 -21.80
N MET A 108 8.62 15.16 -23.09
CA MET A 108 8.24 16.46 -23.63
C MET A 108 8.96 17.67 -22.98
N GLY A 109 10.23 17.50 -22.56
CA GLY A 109 11.02 18.56 -21.92
C GLY A 109 10.84 18.69 -20.41
N MET A 110 10.00 17.86 -19.78
CA MET A 110 9.86 17.76 -18.33
C MET A 110 10.57 16.51 -17.82
N SER A 111 11.42 16.68 -16.80
CA SER A 111 12.05 15.56 -16.10
C SER A 111 11.12 15.04 -15.00
N ILE A 112 10.46 13.91 -15.26
CA ILE A 112 9.52 13.28 -14.32
C ILE A 112 10.22 12.10 -13.66
N PRO A 113 10.28 12.03 -12.31
CA PRO A 113 10.81 10.85 -11.62
C PRO A 113 9.96 9.61 -11.93
N LEU A 114 10.60 8.51 -12.32
CA LEU A 114 9.91 7.24 -12.59
C LEU A 114 9.12 6.76 -11.37
N GLY A 115 9.64 7.02 -10.17
CA GLY A 115 8.98 6.70 -8.91
C GLY A 115 7.65 7.40 -8.71
N LEU A 116 7.45 8.60 -9.26
CA LEU A 116 6.17 9.29 -9.21
C LEU A 116 5.10 8.56 -10.04
N ILE A 117 5.45 8.15 -11.26
CA ILE A 117 4.53 7.43 -12.16
C ILE A 117 4.15 6.08 -11.54
N ILE A 118 5.15 5.31 -11.13
CA ILE A 118 4.94 4.01 -10.49
C ILE A 118 4.14 4.20 -9.20
N GLY A 119 4.48 5.19 -8.38
CA GLY A 119 3.81 5.45 -7.12
C GLY A 119 2.32 5.75 -7.29
N ILE A 120 1.94 6.59 -8.25
CA ILE A 120 0.53 6.87 -8.54
C ILE A 120 -0.22 5.58 -8.92
N LEU A 121 0.38 4.74 -9.79
CA LEU A 121 -0.21 3.46 -10.16
C LEU A 121 -0.39 2.54 -8.94
N VAL A 122 0.61 2.49 -8.06
CA VAL A 122 0.57 1.66 -6.84
C VAL A 122 -0.45 2.19 -5.84
N VAL A 123 -0.63 3.50 -5.70
CA VAL A 123 -1.70 4.09 -4.86
C VAL A 123 -3.08 3.69 -5.38
N ILE A 124 -3.30 3.71 -6.69
CA ILE A 124 -4.54 3.23 -7.31
C ILE A 124 -4.75 1.73 -7.02
N MET A 125 -3.69 0.93 -7.12
CA MET A 125 -3.74 -0.50 -6.79
C MET A 125 -4.06 -0.72 -5.31
N ALA A 126 -3.45 0.04 -4.40
CA ALA A 126 -3.71 -0.06 -2.96
C ALA A 126 -5.15 0.37 -2.62
N ALA A 127 -5.67 1.42 -3.26
CA ALA A 127 -7.07 1.81 -3.13
C ALA A 127 -8.02 0.71 -3.61
N TYR A 128 -7.69 0.02 -4.72
CA TYR A 128 -8.47 -1.13 -5.17
C TYR A 128 -8.35 -2.34 -4.22
N SER A 129 -7.19 -2.56 -3.60
CA SER A 129 -7.01 -3.57 -2.54
C SER A 129 -7.96 -3.31 -1.37
N LEU A 130 -8.12 -2.04 -0.94
CA LEU A 130 -9.12 -1.66 0.08
C LEU A 130 -10.55 -2.01 -0.35
N VAL A 131 -10.90 -1.82 -1.63
CA VAL A 131 -12.22 -2.24 -2.16
C VAL A 131 -12.42 -3.75 -2.01
N LEU A 132 -11.39 -4.56 -2.28
CA LEU A 132 -11.43 -6.01 -2.09
C LEU A 132 -11.56 -6.38 -0.61
N ASP A 133 -10.86 -5.67 0.29
CA ASP A 133 -10.96 -5.89 1.72
C ASP A 133 -12.38 -5.59 2.24
N PHE A 134 -12.97 -4.45 1.83
CA PHE A 134 -14.33 -4.07 2.19
C PHE A 134 -15.38 -5.05 1.62
N ASP A 135 -15.19 -5.49 0.38
CA ASP A 135 -16.07 -6.49 -0.25
C ASP A 135 -16.01 -7.83 0.49
N SER A 136 -14.81 -8.26 0.90
CA SER A 136 -14.60 -9.46 1.70
C SER A 136 -15.29 -9.37 3.07
N VAL A 137 -15.23 -8.22 3.74
CA VAL A 137 -15.95 -7.96 4.99
C VAL A 137 -17.45 -8.06 4.77
N GLN A 138 -17.97 -7.38 3.72
CA GLN A 138 -19.40 -7.37 3.42
C GLN A 138 -19.92 -8.77 3.09
N GLN A 139 -19.16 -9.56 2.30
CA GLN A 139 -19.51 -10.94 2.00
C GLN A 139 -19.47 -11.83 3.26
N GLY A 140 -18.47 -11.65 4.13
CA GLY A 140 -18.35 -12.33 5.41
C GLY A 140 -19.60 -12.11 6.29
N VAL A 141 -20.03 -10.85 6.42
CA VAL A 141 -21.24 -10.50 7.17
C VAL A 141 -22.49 -11.14 6.55
N ARG A 142 -22.67 -11.04 5.23
CA ARG A 142 -23.83 -11.63 4.52
C ARG A 142 -23.90 -13.14 4.66
N ASN A 143 -22.75 -13.80 4.70
CA ASN A 143 -22.66 -15.27 4.81
C ASN A 143 -22.68 -15.76 6.27
N GLY A 144 -22.90 -14.88 7.25
CA GLY A 144 -22.93 -15.25 8.67
C GLY A 144 -21.60 -15.79 9.19
N ALA A 145 -20.47 -15.28 8.68
CA ALA A 145 -19.15 -15.73 9.11
C ALA A 145 -18.97 -15.60 10.62
N ALA A 146 -18.30 -16.58 11.24
CA ALA A 146 -18.06 -16.57 12.67
C ALA A 146 -17.23 -15.33 13.09
N ARG A 147 -17.54 -14.73 14.25
CA ARG A 147 -16.94 -13.49 14.78
C ARG A 147 -15.39 -13.47 14.72
N GLN A 148 -14.77 -14.63 14.86
CA GLN A 148 -13.30 -14.75 14.77
C GLN A 148 -12.72 -14.30 13.41
N TYR A 149 -13.49 -14.38 12.33
CA TYR A 149 -13.05 -13.89 10.99
C TYR A 149 -12.99 -12.37 10.89
N GLY A 150 -13.65 -11.64 11.81
CA GLY A 150 -13.52 -10.19 11.91
C GLY A 150 -12.07 -9.73 12.19
N TRP A 151 -11.31 -10.53 12.95
CA TRP A 151 -9.89 -10.26 13.21
C TRP A 151 -9.05 -10.37 11.93
N LEU A 152 -9.35 -11.38 11.09
CA LEU A 152 -8.65 -11.56 9.82
C LEU A 152 -8.99 -10.43 8.83
N ALA A 153 -10.24 -10.01 8.79
CA ALA A 153 -10.69 -8.90 7.97
C ALA A 153 -10.06 -7.57 8.39
N GLY A 154 -10.02 -7.28 9.70
CA GLY A 154 -9.33 -6.11 10.24
C GLY A 154 -7.83 -6.12 9.94
N PHE A 155 -7.20 -7.29 10.01
CA PHE A 155 -5.80 -7.48 9.64
C PHE A 155 -5.55 -7.15 8.15
N GLY A 156 -6.40 -7.63 7.24
CA GLY A 156 -6.30 -7.32 5.81
C GLY A 156 -6.34 -5.81 5.54
N ILE A 157 -7.33 -5.12 6.10
CA ILE A 157 -7.47 -3.67 5.98
C ILE A 157 -6.24 -2.94 6.54
N LEU A 158 -5.74 -3.37 7.71
CA LEU A 158 -4.56 -2.76 8.35
C LEU A 158 -3.34 -2.84 7.43
N VAL A 159 -3.03 -4.04 6.91
CA VAL A 159 -1.89 -4.24 5.99
C VAL A 159 -2.02 -3.36 4.75
N THR A 160 -3.21 -3.28 4.16
CA THR A 160 -3.46 -2.46 2.97
C THR A 160 -3.32 -0.97 3.25
N VAL A 161 -3.82 -0.48 4.40
CA VAL A 161 -3.68 0.93 4.79
C VAL A 161 -2.22 1.30 5.07
N VAL A 162 -1.47 0.43 5.72
CA VAL A 162 -0.03 0.63 5.97
C VAL A 162 0.75 0.64 4.66
N TRP A 163 0.46 -0.29 3.75
CA TRP A 163 1.08 -0.29 2.43
C TRP A 163 0.80 1.01 1.66
N LEU A 164 -0.45 1.47 1.66
CA LEU A 164 -0.87 2.73 1.05
C LEU A 164 -0.10 3.92 1.66
N TYR A 165 0.02 3.97 2.99
CA TYR A 165 0.77 5.01 3.69
C TYR A 165 2.25 5.05 3.27
N VAL A 166 2.91 3.90 3.29
CA VAL A 166 4.34 3.81 2.92
C VAL A 166 4.57 4.22 1.47
N GLU A 167 3.66 3.87 0.57
CA GLU A 167 3.79 4.26 -0.84
C GLU A 167 3.57 5.77 -1.04
N ILE A 168 2.57 6.36 -0.37
CA ILE A 168 2.35 7.82 -0.39
C ILE A 168 3.56 8.56 0.22
N LEU A 169 4.07 8.09 1.35
CA LEU A 169 5.27 8.65 1.97
C LEU A 169 6.46 8.64 1.01
N ARG A 170 6.64 7.53 0.29
CA ARG A 170 7.70 7.38 -0.72
C ARG A 170 7.51 8.34 -1.89
N ILE A 171 6.30 8.49 -2.41
CA ILE A 171 6.00 9.43 -3.50
C ILE A 171 6.39 10.84 -3.09
N ILE A 172 5.95 11.29 -1.92
CA ILE A 172 6.24 12.64 -1.43
C ILE A 172 7.75 12.83 -1.25
N ALA A 173 8.45 11.82 -0.72
CA ALA A 173 9.91 11.86 -0.55
C ALA A 173 10.63 11.99 -1.91
N ILE A 174 10.22 11.22 -2.93
CA ILE A 174 10.81 11.30 -4.27
C ILE A 174 10.58 12.69 -4.88
N VAL A 175 9.37 13.23 -4.79
CA VAL A 175 9.04 14.56 -5.33
C VAL A 175 9.86 15.65 -4.60
N ARG A 176 10.01 15.57 -3.28
CA ARG A 176 10.81 16.54 -2.52
C ARG A 176 12.31 16.39 -2.75
N SER A 177 12.81 15.22 -3.08
CA SER A 177 14.23 15.00 -3.39
C SER A 177 14.60 15.43 -4.81
N SER A 178 13.63 15.64 -5.70
CA SER A 178 13.84 16.08 -7.08
C SER A 178 13.75 17.59 -7.28
N ASN A 179 13.34 18.32 -6.26
CA ASN A 179 13.33 19.78 -6.20
C ASN A 179 14.54 20.30 -5.41
#